data_b963c3760b55eefef8d0b7630630ff08
#
_entry.id   b963c3760b55eefef8d0b7630630ff08
#
_cell.length_a   1.000
_cell.length_b   1.000
_cell.length_c   1.000
_cell.angle_alpha   90.00
_cell.angle_beta   90.00
_cell.angle_gamma   90.00
#
_symmetry.space_group_name_H-M   'P 1'
#
loop_
_entity.id
_entity.type
_entity.pdbx_description
1 polymer ?
#
loop_
_entity_poly.entity_id
_entity_poly.type
_entity_poly.pdbx_seq_one_letter_code
_entity_poly.pdbx_strand_id
1 'polypeptide(L)'
;MEDFLRNKNLIHALKMISPGSPLRQGLDNILKAKTGGLIVIATGEEIMEVVDGGFCINAEYSPAYIYELAKMDGAIVLSSDTKKILFANAQLIPDYSISTSETGTRHRTAERVAKQTGAIVIAISQRRN
;
A
#
# COMPACT_ATOMS: atom_id res chain seq x y z
N MET A 1 -9.93 -9.25 -0.05
CA MET A 1 -8.80 -8.41 -0.57
C MET A 1 -9.28 -7.13 -1.21
N GLU A 2 -10.39 -7.17 -1.93
CA GLU A 2 -10.90 -5.95 -2.57
C GLU A 2 -11.26 -4.86 -1.56
N ASP A 3 -11.59 -5.23 -0.34
CA ASP A 3 -11.92 -4.26 0.71
C ASP A 3 -10.78 -3.29 0.98
N PHE A 4 -9.55 -3.68 0.67
CA PHE A 4 -8.37 -2.87 0.96
C PHE A 4 -8.02 -1.95 -0.18
N LEU A 5 -8.60 -2.19 -1.36
CA LEU A 5 -8.23 -1.48 -2.57
C LEU A 5 -9.01 -0.18 -2.67
N ARG A 6 -8.27 0.90 -2.90
CA ARG A 6 -8.85 2.23 -3.10
C ARG A 6 -8.21 2.83 -4.34
N ASN A 7 -8.95 2.82 -5.44
CA ASN A 7 -8.49 3.42 -6.67
C ASN A 7 -9.66 3.50 -7.65
N LYS A 8 -9.65 4.53 -8.49
CA LYS A 8 -10.70 4.72 -9.50
C LYS A 8 -10.65 3.64 -10.57
N ASN A 9 -9.48 3.12 -10.88
CA ASN A 9 -9.32 2.09 -11.88
C ASN A 9 -9.24 0.73 -11.20
N LEU A 10 -10.38 0.28 -10.73
CA LEU A 10 -10.47 -0.96 -9.97
C LEU A 10 -10.05 -2.18 -10.80
N ILE A 11 -10.39 -2.21 -12.07
CA ILE A 11 -10.05 -3.35 -12.93
C ILE A 11 -8.54 -3.51 -13.03
N HIS A 12 -7.83 -2.40 -13.26
CA HIS A 12 -6.37 -2.43 -13.34
C HIS A 12 -5.77 -2.86 -12.01
N ALA A 13 -6.29 -2.33 -10.91
CA ALA A 13 -5.80 -2.67 -9.58
C ALA A 13 -6.00 -4.16 -9.27
N LEU A 14 -7.15 -4.71 -9.63
CA LEU A 14 -7.42 -6.13 -9.40
C LEU A 14 -6.49 -7.04 -10.19
N LYS A 15 -6.08 -6.62 -11.38
CA LYS A 15 -5.13 -7.41 -12.17
C LYS A 15 -3.78 -7.48 -11.50
N MET A 16 -3.35 -6.42 -10.85
CA MET A 16 -2.05 -6.39 -10.15
C MET A 16 -2.01 -7.36 -8.98
N ILE A 17 -3.15 -7.62 -8.35
CA ILE A 17 -3.23 -8.52 -7.19
C ILE A 17 -3.89 -9.85 -7.52
N SER A 18 -3.85 -10.24 -8.78
CA SER A 18 -4.45 -11.52 -9.18
C SER A 18 -3.72 -12.70 -8.53
N PRO A 19 -4.44 -13.78 -8.26
CA PRO A 19 -3.83 -14.95 -7.62
C PRO A 19 -2.61 -15.43 -8.41
N GLY A 20 -1.55 -15.75 -7.68
CA GLY A 20 -0.31 -16.21 -8.28
C GLY A 20 0.66 -15.12 -8.68
N SER A 21 0.23 -13.85 -8.71
CA SER A 21 1.16 -12.76 -9.01
C SER A 21 2.14 -12.57 -7.85
N PRO A 22 3.35 -12.04 -8.13
CA PRO A 22 4.31 -11.80 -7.04
C PRO A 22 3.77 -10.85 -5.98
N LEU A 23 3.04 -9.81 -6.39
CA LEU A 23 2.44 -8.88 -5.43
C LEU A 23 1.43 -9.61 -4.54
N ARG A 24 0.56 -10.43 -5.13
CA ARG A 24 -0.44 -11.16 -4.35
C ARG A 24 0.23 -12.11 -3.35
N GLN A 25 1.33 -12.76 -3.73
CA GLN A 25 2.07 -13.63 -2.83
C GLN A 25 2.55 -12.88 -1.60
N GLY A 26 3.10 -11.69 -1.81
CA GLY A 26 3.56 -10.86 -0.70
C GLY A 26 2.41 -10.44 0.21
N LEU A 27 1.30 -10.03 -0.38
CA LEU A 27 0.11 -9.64 0.38
C LEU A 27 -0.44 -10.81 1.20
N ASP A 28 -0.47 -11.99 0.60
CA ASP A 28 -0.95 -13.19 1.31
C ASP A 28 -0.06 -13.52 2.51
N ASN A 29 1.25 -13.33 2.37
CA ASN A 29 2.18 -13.55 3.48
C ASN A 29 1.91 -12.56 4.62
N ILE A 30 1.66 -11.31 4.30
CA ILE A 30 1.32 -10.29 5.30
C ILE A 30 0.01 -10.66 5.99
N LEU A 31 -0.99 -11.09 5.23
CA LEU A 31 -2.27 -11.51 5.79
C LEU A 31 -2.11 -12.67 6.75
N LYS A 32 -1.30 -13.67 6.39
CA LYS A 32 -1.08 -14.83 7.25
C LYS A 32 -0.37 -14.45 8.54
N ALA A 33 0.53 -13.49 8.46
CA ALA A 33 1.27 -13.04 9.64
C ALA A 33 0.41 -12.19 10.58
N LYS A 34 -0.73 -11.69 10.10
CA LYS A 34 -1.66 -10.86 10.88
C LYS A 34 -1.05 -9.54 11.36
N THR A 35 0.02 -9.10 10.71
CA THR A 35 0.70 -7.86 11.09
C THR A 35 0.04 -6.61 10.53
N GLY A 36 -0.73 -6.78 9.47
CA GLY A 36 -1.27 -5.63 8.76
C GLY A 36 -0.23 -4.93 7.90
N GLY A 37 -0.65 -3.96 7.15
CA GLY A 37 0.27 -3.21 6.30
C GLY A 37 -0.44 -2.14 5.49
N LEU A 38 0.35 -1.23 4.95
CA LEU A 38 -0.13 -0.16 4.09
C LEU A 38 0.82 -0.07 2.90
N ILE A 39 0.32 -0.35 1.71
CA ILE A 39 1.15 -0.45 0.52
C ILE A 39 0.60 0.50 -0.54
N VAL A 40 1.48 1.33 -1.07
CA VAL A 40 1.13 2.31 -2.09
C VAL A 40 1.85 1.93 -3.38
N ILE A 41 1.09 1.85 -4.47
CA ILE A 41 1.68 1.69 -5.79
C ILE A 41 1.68 3.06 -6.44
N ALA A 42 2.88 3.62 -6.61
CA ALA A 42 3.04 4.98 -7.10
C ALA A 42 2.80 5.01 -8.60
N THR A 43 1.70 5.65 -9.01
CA THR A 43 1.33 5.74 -10.42
C THR A 43 1.69 7.09 -11.05
N GLY A 44 2.19 8.03 -10.25
CA GLY A 44 2.59 9.35 -10.72
C GLY A 44 3.37 10.08 -9.66
N GLU A 45 3.74 11.32 -9.96
CA GLU A 45 4.56 12.11 -9.04
C GLU A 45 3.75 12.67 -7.87
N GLU A 46 2.43 12.73 -7.99
CA GLU A 46 1.58 13.27 -6.95
C GLU A 46 1.73 12.53 -5.62
N ILE A 47 2.10 11.26 -5.69
CA ILE A 47 2.26 10.46 -4.46
C ILE A 47 3.36 11.05 -3.57
N MET A 48 4.37 11.69 -4.15
CA MET A 48 5.47 12.25 -3.37
C MET A 48 5.02 13.41 -2.48
N GLU A 49 3.89 14.03 -2.80
CA GLU A 49 3.35 15.11 -1.97
C GLU A 49 2.81 14.61 -0.63
N VAL A 50 2.44 13.34 -0.55
CA VAL A 50 1.86 12.77 0.66
C VAL A 50 2.81 11.81 1.38
N VAL A 51 3.98 11.53 0.82
CA VAL A 51 4.98 10.65 1.44
C VAL A 51 5.98 11.49 2.21
N ASP A 52 6.17 11.16 3.49
CA ASP A 52 7.11 11.86 4.35
C ASP A 52 8.01 10.87 5.06
N GLY A 53 9.31 11.14 5.04
CA GLY A 53 10.28 10.31 5.72
C GLY A 53 10.39 8.90 5.16
N GLY A 54 10.80 7.99 6.03
CA GLY A 54 11.01 6.61 5.64
C GLY A 54 12.39 6.36 5.07
N PHE A 55 12.60 5.13 4.65
CA PHE A 55 13.87 4.69 4.08
C PHE A 55 13.71 4.55 2.56
N CYS A 56 14.64 5.20 1.84
CA CYS A 56 14.71 5.01 0.39
C CYS A 56 15.42 3.68 0.13
N ILE A 57 14.67 2.70 -0.35
CA ILE A 57 15.18 1.33 -0.54
C ILE A 57 15.65 1.12 -1.97
N ASN A 58 14.76 1.41 -2.92
CA ASN A 58 15.02 1.26 -4.35
C ASN A 58 15.56 -0.13 -4.70
N ALA A 59 14.97 -1.17 -4.14
CA ALA A 59 15.35 -2.56 -4.34
C ALA A 59 14.33 -3.28 -5.20
N GLU A 60 14.75 -4.38 -5.80
CA GLU A 60 13.82 -5.23 -6.55
C GLU A 60 12.76 -5.80 -5.62
N TYR A 61 11.53 -5.83 -6.10
CA TYR A 61 10.44 -6.41 -5.35
C TYR A 61 10.63 -7.93 -5.23
N SER A 62 10.35 -8.46 -4.04
CA SER A 62 10.13 -9.88 -3.87
C SER A 62 9.07 -10.07 -2.78
N PRO A 63 8.31 -11.18 -2.83
CA PRO A 63 7.33 -11.45 -1.78
C PRO A 63 7.96 -11.53 -0.39
N ALA A 64 9.19 -12.04 -0.30
CA ALA A 64 9.90 -12.12 0.98
C ALA A 64 10.27 -10.74 1.50
N TYR A 65 10.74 -9.86 0.63
CA TYR A 65 11.15 -8.51 1.04
C TYR A 65 9.96 -7.70 1.55
N ILE A 66 8.86 -7.70 0.82
CA ILE A 66 7.70 -6.91 1.26
C ILE A 66 7.15 -7.44 2.58
N TYR A 67 7.18 -8.74 2.77
CA TYR A 67 6.77 -9.36 4.01
C TYR A 67 7.62 -8.86 5.19
N GLU A 68 8.95 -8.85 5.03
CA GLU A 68 9.84 -8.38 6.09
C GLU A 68 9.66 -6.89 6.36
N LEU A 69 9.54 -6.09 5.29
CA LEU A 69 9.38 -4.65 5.44
C LEU A 69 8.05 -4.28 6.07
N ALA A 70 7.02 -5.09 5.87
CA ALA A 70 5.70 -4.82 6.45
C ALA A 70 5.68 -4.98 7.98
N LYS A 71 6.72 -5.58 8.56
CA LYS A 71 6.83 -5.67 10.01
C LYS A 71 7.13 -4.32 10.64
N MET A 72 7.69 -3.39 9.87
CA MET A 72 7.88 -2.03 10.33
C MET A 72 6.59 -1.23 10.23
N ASP A 73 6.45 -0.22 11.08
CA ASP A 73 5.34 0.71 10.95
C ASP A 73 5.49 1.52 9.66
N GLY A 74 4.40 2.15 9.26
CA GLY A 74 4.41 3.02 8.09
C GLY A 74 4.07 2.29 6.81
N ALA A 75 4.21 3.01 5.71
CA ALA A 75 3.82 2.53 4.40
C ALA A 75 5.01 2.03 3.61
N ILE A 76 4.73 1.10 2.71
CA ILE A 76 5.68 0.64 1.70
C ILE A 76 5.23 1.22 0.38
N VAL A 77 6.13 1.87 -0.36
CA VAL A 77 5.82 2.47 -1.65
C VAL A 77 6.51 1.65 -2.74
N LEU A 78 5.69 1.14 -3.66
CA LEU A 78 6.18 0.36 -4.80
C LEU A 78 6.13 1.21 -6.08
N SER A 79 6.98 0.86 -7.03
CA SER A 79 6.94 1.47 -8.36
C SER A 79 5.63 1.12 -9.07
N SER A 80 5.30 1.87 -10.13
CA SER A 80 4.04 1.69 -10.84
C SER A 80 3.90 0.31 -11.47
N ASP A 81 5.02 -0.33 -11.82
CA ASP A 81 5.01 -1.68 -12.39
C ASP A 81 5.13 -2.75 -11.31
N THR A 82 5.18 -2.36 -10.05
CA THR A 82 5.33 -3.22 -8.88
C THR A 82 6.63 -4.03 -8.84
N LYS A 83 7.61 -3.68 -9.67
CA LYS A 83 8.86 -4.43 -9.74
C LYS A 83 9.92 -3.92 -8.78
N LYS A 84 9.73 -2.73 -8.21
CA LYS A 84 10.69 -2.16 -7.26
C LYS A 84 10.00 -1.68 -6.00
N ILE A 85 10.68 -1.85 -4.88
CA ILE A 85 10.30 -1.26 -3.61
C ILE A 85 11.06 0.04 -3.49
N LEU A 86 10.35 1.16 -3.51
CA LEU A 86 10.98 2.48 -3.51
C LEU A 86 11.26 2.98 -2.10
N PHE A 87 10.27 2.86 -1.21
CA PHE A 87 10.39 3.32 0.18
C PHE A 87 9.75 2.32 1.12
N ALA A 88 10.22 2.30 2.37
CA ALA A 88 9.59 1.58 3.45
C ALA A 88 9.59 2.44 4.69
N ASN A 89 8.75 2.12 5.65
CA ASN A 89 8.58 2.89 6.88
C ASN A 89 8.25 4.36 6.58
N ALA A 90 7.53 4.59 5.49
CA ALA A 90 7.15 5.93 5.08
C ALA A 90 5.86 6.35 5.79
N GLN A 91 5.74 7.63 6.08
CA GLN A 91 4.51 8.18 6.64
C GLN A 91 3.69 8.80 5.51
N LEU A 92 2.40 8.52 5.49
CA LEU A 92 1.50 9.11 4.53
C LEU A 92 0.76 10.26 5.18
N ILE A 93 0.84 11.44 4.57
CA ILE A 93 0.22 12.65 5.11
C ILE A 93 -0.73 13.20 4.04
N PRO A 94 -1.94 12.64 3.95
CA PRO A 94 -2.92 13.13 2.98
C PRO A 94 -3.59 14.42 3.47
N ASP A 95 -4.37 15.01 2.59
CA ASP A 95 -5.24 16.12 2.93
C ASP A 95 -6.38 15.59 3.79
N TYR A 96 -6.41 15.94 5.05
CA TYR A 96 -7.40 15.41 6.00
C TYR A 96 -8.80 16.00 5.81
N SER A 97 -8.94 17.00 4.94
CA SER A 97 -10.27 17.51 4.57
C SER A 97 -11.01 16.57 3.64
N ILE A 98 -10.32 15.62 3.02
CA ILE A 98 -10.96 14.62 2.17
C ILE A 98 -11.76 13.67 3.03
N SER A 99 -13.06 13.53 2.70
CA SER A 99 -13.94 12.69 3.50
C SER A 99 -13.67 11.20 3.27
N THR A 100 -13.94 10.42 4.30
CA THR A 100 -13.80 8.97 4.23
C THR A 100 -14.88 8.33 5.08
N SER A 101 -15.40 7.20 4.62
CA SER A 101 -16.36 6.39 5.36
C SER A 101 -15.70 5.26 6.14
N GLU A 102 -14.39 5.08 5.99
CA GLU A 102 -13.67 4.02 6.67
C GLU A 102 -13.50 4.33 8.16
N THR A 103 -13.35 3.29 8.97
CA THR A 103 -13.22 3.43 10.40
C THR A 103 -11.82 3.15 10.93
N GLY A 104 -11.05 2.28 10.26
CA GLY A 104 -9.68 1.97 10.69
C GLY A 104 -8.71 3.04 10.22
N THR A 105 -7.68 3.31 11.02
CA THR A 105 -6.71 4.35 10.71
C THR A 105 -6.02 4.12 9.35
N ARG A 106 -5.53 2.90 9.12
CA ARG A 106 -4.90 2.58 7.84
C ARG A 106 -5.87 2.74 6.68
N HIS A 107 -7.11 2.31 6.86
CA HIS A 107 -8.12 2.36 5.79
C HIS A 107 -8.51 3.80 5.50
N ARG A 108 -8.61 4.65 6.51
CA ARG A 108 -8.91 6.07 6.30
C ARG A 108 -7.79 6.76 5.52
N THR A 109 -6.55 6.49 5.93
CA THR A 109 -5.38 7.03 5.22
C THR A 109 -5.34 6.55 3.78
N ALA A 110 -5.58 5.27 3.57
CA ALA A 110 -5.56 4.68 2.22
C ALA A 110 -6.58 5.34 1.30
N GLU A 111 -7.81 5.53 1.80
CA GLU A 111 -8.85 6.14 0.98
C GLU A 111 -8.50 7.59 0.64
N ARG A 112 -8.01 8.35 1.62
CA ARG A 112 -7.65 9.74 1.38
C ARG A 112 -6.51 9.87 0.38
N VAL A 113 -5.48 9.06 0.53
CA VAL A 113 -4.34 9.08 -0.40
C VAL A 113 -4.77 8.70 -1.80
N ALA A 114 -5.58 7.66 -1.94
CA ALA A 114 -6.05 7.23 -3.24
C ALA A 114 -6.89 8.32 -3.92
N LYS A 115 -7.76 8.97 -3.18
CA LYS A 115 -8.58 10.05 -3.72
C LYS A 115 -7.75 11.25 -4.12
N GLN A 116 -6.76 11.59 -3.32
CA GLN A 116 -5.93 12.78 -3.55
C GLN A 116 -4.96 12.60 -4.72
N THR A 117 -4.34 11.42 -4.82
CA THR A 117 -3.22 11.23 -5.73
C THR A 117 -3.54 10.34 -6.92
N GLY A 118 -4.63 9.58 -6.87
CA GLY A 118 -4.94 8.60 -7.89
C GLY A 118 -4.10 7.32 -7.79
N ALA A 119 -3.23 7.22 -6.79
CA ALA A 119 -2.42 6.02 -6.60
C ALA A 119 -3.28 4.85 -6.14
N ILE A 120 -2.78 3.65 -6.37
CA ILE A 120 -3.41 2.44 -5.85
C ILE A 120 -2.87 2.21 -4.45
N VAL A 121 -3.78 2.14 -3.47
CA VAL A 121 -3.39 1.97 -2.07
C VAL A 121 -4.06 0.73 -1.51
N ILE A 122 -3.27 -0.13 -0.89
CA ILE A 122 -3.74 -1.38 -0.31
C ILE A 122 -3.53 -1.30 1.19
N ALA A 123 -4.62 -1.39 1.94
CA ALA A 123 -4.56 -1.39 3.40
C ALA A 123 -4.96 -2.76 3.91
N ILE A 124 -4.10 -3.36 4.72
CA ILE A 124 -4.33 -4.66 5.32
C ILE A 124 -4.48 -4.46 6.81
N SER A 125 -5.61 -4.91 7.35
CA SER A 125 -5.87 -4.77 8.78
C SER A 125 -4.96 -5.70 9.58
N GLN A 126 -4.52 -5.19 10.72
CA GLN A 126 -3.86 -6.04 11.70
C GLN A 126 -4.93 -6.87 12.37
N ARG A 127 -4.80 -8.18 12.28
CA ARG A 127 -5.81 -9.08 12.83
C ARG A 127 -5.40 -9.65 14.16
N ARG A 128 -6.42 -9.99 14.93
CA ARG A 128 -6.23 -10.63 16.22
C ARG A 128 -6.78 -12.05 16.12
N ASN A 129 -6.01 -12.95 15.76
CA ASN A 129 -6.38 -14.34 15.54
C ASN A 129 -7.32 -14.56 14.38
#